data_892ad74ee59b67f62a769b6b9f1afc53
#
_entry.id   892ad74ee59b67f62a769b6b9f1afc53
#
_cell.length_a   1.000
_cell.length_b   1.000
_cell.length_c   1.000
_cell.angle_alpha   90.00
_cell.angle_beta   90.00
_cell.angle_gamma   90.00
#
_symmetry.space_group_name_H-M   'P 1'
#
loop_
_entity.id
_entity.type
_entity.pdbx_description
1 polymer ?
#
loop_
_entity_poly.entity_id
_entity_poly.type
_entity_poly.pdbx_seq_one_letter_code
_entity_poly.pdbx_strand_id
1 'polypeptide(L)'
;MLIFMLICFVGLAWGRQENPMENPDLFLGDIAGIDIEDRNAITSERQRWTNGVIPYNIDHTASRLAYKIGMVMNHISNKTCITFKKRTNEEDYINIFRGQGCYSHWGKTGGKQPLSLGVGCDPFGTMLHELNHAIGFAHEHSRSDRDKYIFIERENIKEGFESQFVRLKKDQNRLINKFDYDSIMLYDETAFSRNRIDRTIIPLKKGVKLIGPHKKYEMSPSDIYRINVLYECKDYL
;
A
#
# COMPACT_ATOMS: atom_id res chain seq x y z
N MET A 1 -4.08 -56.12 32.26
CA MET A 1 -3.45 -55.52 31.05
C MET A 1 -4.19 -54.22 30.79
N LEU A 2 -3.63 -53.11 31.36
CA LEU A 2 -4.21 -51.78 31.22
C LEU A 2 -3.62 -51.11 29.96
N ILE A 3 -4.45 -50.81 28.98
CA ILE A 3 -4.05 -50.07 27.79
C ILE A 3 -4.17 -48.58 28.13
N PHE A 4 -3.02 -47.91 28.25
CA PHE A 4 -2.95 -46.45 28.32
C PHE A 4 -3.17 -45.87 26.90
N MET A 5 -4.34 -45.29 26.66
CA MET A 5 -4.56 -44.44 25.47
C MET A 5 -3.80 -43.13 25.64
N LEU A 6 -2.72 -42.96 24.85
CA LEU A 6 -2.02 -41.69 24.71
C LEU A 6 -2.88 -40.76 23.84
N ILE A 7 -3.57 -39.81 24.46
CA ILE A 7 -4.27 -38.73 23.73
C ILE A 7 -3.22 -37.72 23.34
N CYS A 8 -2.75 -37.77 22.07
CA CYS A 8 -1.99 -36.70 21.48
C CYS A 8 -2.87 -35.44 21.30
N PHE A 9 -2.76 -34.49 22.20
CA PHE A 9 -3.23 -33.13 21.94
C PHE A 9 -2.37 -32.51 20.83
N VAL A 10 -2.86 -32.55 19.60
CA VAL A 10 -2.36 -31.70 18.54
C VAL A 10 -2.84 -30.29 18.86
N GLY A 11 -2.01 -29.52 19.54
CA GLY A 11 -2.25 -28.11 19.76
C GLY A 11 -2.32 -27.43 18.37
N LEU A 12 -3.52 -27.05 17.95
CA LEU A 12 -3.72 -26.12 16.86
C LEU A 12 -3.06 -24.80 17.28
N ALA A 13 -1.81 -24.59 16.88
CA ALA A 13 -1.20 -23.28 16.91
C ALA A 13 -2.07 -22.39 16.01
N TRP A 14 -2.90 -21.58 16.61
CA TRP A 14 -3.55 -20.46 15.92
C TRP A 14 -2.43 -19.50 15.52
N GLY A 15 -1.85 -19.71 14.33
CA GLY A 15 -0.96 -18.76 13.72
C GLY A 15 -1.70 -17.43 13.66
N ARG A 16 -1.17 -16.40 14.34
CA ARG A 16 -1.67 -15.03 14.18
C ARG A 16 -1.63 -14.74 12.68
N GLN A 17 -2.78 -14.38 12.12
CA GLN A 17 -2.90 -14.06 10.70
C GLN A 17 -1.90 -12.95 10.37
N GLU A 18 -0.97 -13.26 9.47
CA GLU A 18 0.01 -12.27 9.02
C GLU A 18 -0.71 -11.12 8.32
N ASN A 19 -0.17 -9.91 8.47
CA ASN A 19 -0.73 -8.75 7.77
C ASN A 19 -0.51 -8.94 6.27
N PRO A 20 -1.56 -8.99 5.45
CA PRO A 20 -1.44 -9.32 4.03
C PRO A 20 -0.72 -8.26 3.19
N MET A 21 -0.43 -7.09 3.75
CA MET A 21 0.39 -6.01 3.16
C MET A 21 1.88 -6.13 3.52
N GLU A 22 2.27 -7.12 4.34
CA GLU A 22 3.66 -7.31 4.79
C GLU A 22 4.28 -8.52 4.09
N ASN A 23 4.48 -8.42 2.77
CA ASN A 23 5.14 -9.47 2.00
C ASN A 23 6.66 -9.27 2.01
N PRO A 24 7.46 -10.28 2.42
CA PRO A 24 8.92 -10.17 2.47
C PRO A 24 9.58 -10.03 1.09
N ASP A 25 8.95 -10.56 0.06
CA ASP A 25 9.50 -10.64 -1.30
C ASP A 25 9.19 -9.39 -2.14
N LEU A 26 8.43 -8.43 -1.59
CA LEU A 26 8.07 -7.20 -2.29
C LEU A 26 8.80 -5.99 -1.71
N PHE A 27 9.00 -4.98 -2.54
CA PHE A 27 9.58 -3.72 -2.11
C PHE A 27 8.61 -3.01 -1.14
N LEU A 28 9.11 -2.62 0.02
CA LEU A 28 8.33 -1.98 1.10
C LEU A 28 7.06 -2.77 1.52
N GLY A 29 7.02 -4.09 1.28
CA GLY A 29 5.98 -5.01 1.72
C GLY A 29 4.85 -5.25 0.72
N ASP A 30 4.52 -4.29 -0.14
CA ASP A 30 3.35 -4.35 -1.03
C ASP A 30 3.55 -3.66 -2.39
N ILE A 31 4.77 -3.26 -2.72
CA ILE A 31 5.08 -2.67 -4.04
C ILE A 31 5.76 -3.73 -4.92
N ALA A 32 5.06 -4.15 -5.97
CA ALA A 32 5.57 -5.10 -6.95
C ALA A 32 6.25 -4.41 -8.14
N GLY A 33 7.07 -5.17 -8.89
CA GLY A 33 7.67 -4.71 -10.14
C GLY A 33 8.82 -3.72 -9.98
N ILE A 34 9.38 -3.60 -8.77
CA ILE A 34 10.58 -2.81 -8.53
C ILE A 34 11.74 -3.76 -8.25
N ASP A 35 12.77 -3.66 -9.08
CA ASP A 35 14.07 -4.22 -8.74
C ASP A 35 14.72 -3.32 -7.68
N ILE A 36 15.10 -3.91 -6.56
CA ILE A 36 15.74 -3.18 -5.44
C ILE A 36 17.05 -2.51 -5.89
N GLU A 37 17.67 -3.00 -6.95
CA GLU A 37 18.88 -2.42 -7.54
C GLU A 37 18.56 -1.27 -8.53
N ASP A 38 17.43 -1.31 -9.23
CA ASP A 38 17.02 -0.30 -10.21
C ASP A 38 16.02 0.72 -9.61
N ARG A 39 16.48 1.48 -8.62
CA ARG A 39 15.68 2.49 -7.89
C ARG A 39 15.49 3.80 -8.65
N ASN A 40 15.87 3.89 -9.92
CA ASN A 40 15.86 5.15 -10.70
C ASN A 40 14.50 5.47 -11.34
N ALA A 41 13.51 4.57 -11.29
CA ALA A 41 12.26 4.68 -12.05
C ALA A 41 11.16 5.54 -11.41
N ILE A 42 11.32 6.03 -10.20
CA ILE A 42 10.22 6.39 -9.29
C ILE A 42 9.70 7.83 -9.46
N THR A 43 10.44 8.71 -10.13
CA THR A 43 10.05 10.13 -10.34
C THR A 43 9.75 10.47 -11.79
N SER A 44 9.74 9.49 -12.67
CA SER A 44 9.51 9.71 -14.09
C SER A 44 8.05 10.14 -14.38
N GLU A 45 7.89 11.14 -15.21
CA GLU A 45 6.58 11.56 -15.72
C GLU A 45 5.88 10.46 -16.53
N ARG A 46 6.65 9.53 -17.09
CA ARG A 46 6.13 8.35 -17.83
C ARG A 46 5.31 7.41 -16.95
N GLN A 47 5.49 7.47 -15.63
CA GLN A 47 4.74 6.67 -14.67
C GLN A 47 3.39 7.27 -14.29
N ARG A 48 3.04 8.41 -14.82
CA ARG A 48 1.70 8.99 -14.67
C ARG A 48 0.75 8.40 -15.72
N TRP A 49 -0.47 8.11 -15.31
CA TRP A 49 -1.55 7.75 -16.22
C TRP A 49 -1.95 8.96 -17.05
N THR A 50 -2.01 8.79 -18.35
CA THR A 50 -2.32 9.89 -19.28
C THR A 50 -3.66 10.53 -18.93
N ASN A 51 -3.68 11.84 -18.72
CA ASN A 51 -4.85 12.61 -18.32
C ASN A 51 -5.55 12.11 -17.04
N GLY A 52 -4.84 11.40 -16.17
CA GLY A 52 -5.44 10.81 -14.96
C GLY A 52 -6.44 9.68 -15.21
N VAL A 53 -6.50 9.15 -16.43
CA VAL A 53 -7.41 8.05 -16.79
C VAL A 53 -6.72 6.71 -16.57
N ILE A 54 -7.27 5.87 -15.69
CA ILE A 54 -6.74 4.57 -15.33
C ILE A 54 -7.65 3.47 -15.87
N PRO A 55 -7.28 2.82 -16.98
CA PRO A 55 -7.99 1.64 -17.45
C PRO A 55 -7.82 0.48 -16.46
N TYR A 56 -8.90 -0.24 -16.17
CA TYR A 56 -8.83 -1.38 -15.26
C TYR A 56 -9.67 -2.56 -15.74
N ASN A 57 -9.26 -3.75 -15.32
CA ASN A 57 -10.03 -4.98 -15.40
C ASN A 57 -10.17 -5.56 -13.99
N ILE A 58 -11.33 -6.09 -13.66
CA ILE A 58 -11.53 -6.90 -12.46
C ILE A 58 -11.60 -8.35 -12.92
N ASP A 59 -10.57 -9.12 -12.56
CA ASP A 59 -10.50 -10.54 -12.85
C ASP A 59 -11.64 -11.31 -12.15
N HIS A 60 -12.05 -12.44 -12.71
CA HIS A 60 -13.11 -13.27 -12.15
C HIS A 60 -12.84 -13.69 -10.68
N THR A 61 -11.57 -13.84 -10.31
CA THR A 61 -11.15 -14.17 -8.94
C THR A 61 -11.52 -13.08 -7.94
N ALA A 62 -11.56 -11.80 -8.36
CA ALA A 62 -11.91 -10.65 -7.54
C ALA A 62 -13.37 -10.18 -7.73
N SER A 63 -14.20 -10.91 -8.48
CA SER A 63 -15.57 -10.50 -8.83
C SER A 63 -16.45 -10.19 -7.62
N ARG A 64 -16.28 -10.90 -6.51
CA ARG A 64 -17.01 -10.66 -5.26
C ARG A 64 -16.69 -9.32 -4.60
N LEU A 65 -15.54 -8.73 -4.93
CA LEU A 65 -15.09 -7.44 -4.43
C LEU A 65 -15.47 -6.28 -5.36
N ALA A 66 -16.02 -6.55 -6.56
CA ALA A 66 -16.26 -5.56 -7.60
C ALA A 66 -17.04 -4.33 -7.11
N TYR A 67 -18.09 -4.54 -6.32
CA TYR A 67 -18.87 -3.43 -5.75
C TYR A 67 -18.01 -2.55 -4.84
N LYS A 68 -17.26 -3.15 -3.92
CA LYS A 68 -16.40 -2.42 -2.98
C LYS A 68 -15.25 -1.72 -3.70
N ILE A 69 -14.63 -2.36 -4.70
CA ILE A 69 -13.62 -1.75 -5.57
C ILE A 69 -14.19 -0.51 -6.25
N GLY A 70 -15.40 -0.60 -6.81
CA GLY A 70 -16.11 0.53 -7.40
C GLY A 70 -16.35 1.68 -6.42
N MET A 71 -16.70 1.38 -5.16
CA MET A 71 -16.84 2.41 -4.11
C MET A 71 -15.52 3.13 -3.83
N VAL A 72 -14.40 2.39 -3.75
CA VAL A 72 -13.08 2.97 -3.52
C VAL A 72 -12.64 3.84 -4.71
N MET A 73 -12.84 3.36 -5.94
CA MET A 73 -12.56 4.13 -7.15
C MET A 73 -13.36 5.42 -7.20
N ASN A 74 -14.66 5.36 -6.87
CA ASN A 74 -15.53 6.53 -6.80
C ASN A 74 -15.08 7.52 -5.72
N HIS A 75 -14.60 7.02 -4.57
CA HIS A 75 -14.06 7.87 -3.51
C HIS A 75 -12.86 8.71 -4.00
N ILE A 76 -11.95 8.11 -4.79
CA ILE A 76 -10.82 8.80 -5.40
C ILE A 76 -11.30 9.80 -6.45
N SER A 77 -12.15 9.36 -7.38
CA SER A 77 -12.63 10.18 -8.50
C SER A 77 -13.46 11.39 -8.07
N ASN A 78 -14.18 11.28 -6.95
CA ASN A 78 -14.98 12.40 -6.43
C ASN A 78 -14.13 13.51 -5.78
N LYS A 79 -12.87 13.25 -5.48
CA LYS A 79 -11.98 14.17 -4.77
C LYS A 79 -10.76 14.61 -5.58
N THR A 80 -10.57 14.01 -6.77
CA THR A 80 -9.43 14.25 -7.63
C THR A 80 -9.82 14.16 -9.10
N CYS A 81 -8.95 14.57 -10.02
CA CYS A 81 -9.18 14.38 -11.45
C CYS A 81 -8.86 12.96 -11.96
N ILE A 82 -8.55 12.03 -11.06
CA ILE A 82 -8.35 10.63 -11.44
C ILE A 82 -9.70 10.00 -11.81
N THR A 83 -9.73 9.32 -12.95
CA THR A 83 -10.90 8.56 -13.40
C THR A 83 -10.52 7.11 -13.68
N PHE A 84 -11.39 6.20 -13.29
CA PHE A 84 -11.22 4.77 -13.56
C PHE A 84 -12.14 4.36 -14.70
N LYS A 85 -11.57 3.80 -15.76
CA LYS A 85 -12.30 3.35 -16.95
C LYS A 85 -12.23 1.83 -17.07
N LYS A 86 -13.38 1.17 -17.18
CA LYS A 86 -13.37 -0.27 -17.48
C LYS A 86 -12.68 -0.49 -18.83
N ARG A 87 -11.63 -1.35 -18.81
CA ARG A 87 -10.82 -1.64 -20.00
C ARG A 87 -11.66 -2.20 -21.13
N THR A 88 -11.37 -1.75 -22.32
CA THR A 88 -11.86 -2.32 -23.61
C THR A 88 -10.70 -2.91 -24.40
N ASN A 89 -9.80 -2.05 -24.89
CA ASN A 89 -8.64 -2.42 -25.72
C ASN A 89 -7.36 -1.69 -25.31
N GLU A 90 -7.38 -0.95 -24.20
CA GLU A 90 -6.20 -0.23 -23.73
C GLU A 90 -5.06 -1.22 -23.47
N GLU A 91 -3.85 -0.88 -23.93
CA GLU A 91 -2.64 -1.68 -23.71
C GLU A 91 -2.21 -1.60 -22.24
N ASP A 92 -2.13 -0.38 -21.72
CA ASP A 92 -1.77 -0.11 -20.32
C ASP A 92 -3.01 -0.14 -19.44
N TYR A 93 -3.04 -1.04 -18.46
CA TYR A 93 -4.17 -1.16 -17.55
C TYR A 93 -3.82 -1.89 -16.25
N ILE A 94 -4.61 -1.64 -15.21
CA ILE A 94 -4.54 -2.38 -13.95
C ILE A 94 -5.41 -3.63 -14.06
N ASN A 95 -4.85 -4.80 -13.75
CA ASN A 95 -5.60 -6.03 -13.59
C ASN A 95 -5.77 -6.33 -12.10
N ILE A 96 -6.97 -6.12 -11.58
CA ILE A 96 -7.32 -6.34 -10.18
C ILE A 96 -7.75 -7.79 -10.02
N PHE A 97 -7.07 -8.53 -9.15
CA PHE A 97 -7.31 -9.96 -8.97
C PHE A 97 -7.12 -10.37 -7.51
N ARG A 98 -7.54 -11.58 -7.17
CA ARG A 98 -7.36 -12.14 -5.84
C ARG A 98 -6.13 -13.05 -5.84
N GLY A 99 -4.98 -12.46 -5.51
CA GLY A 99 -3.71 -13.16 -5.40
C GLY A 99 -3.33 -13.48 -3.95
N GLN A 100 -2.04 -13.62 -3.70
CA GLN A 100 -1.48 -13.83 -2.37
C GLN A 100 -1.02 -12.48 -1.80
N GLY A 101 -1.71 -11.99 -0.75
CA GLY A 101 -1.47 -10.69 -0.15
C GLY A 101 -2.06 -9.51 -0.93
N CYS A 102 -1.84 -8.32 -0.38
CA CYS A 102 -2.22 -7.03 -0.98
C CYS A 102 -0.97 -6.41 -1.58
N TYR A 103 -1.01 -6.03 -2.85
CA TYR A 103 0.10 -5.32 -3.48
C TYR A 103 -0.31 -4.67 -4.79
N SER A 104 0.44 -3.67 -5.19
CA SER A 104 0.30 -2.98 -6.47
C SER A 104 1.66 -2.62 -7.07
N HIS A 105 1.67 -2.29 -8.36
CA HIS A 105 2.79 -1.56 -8.95
C HIS A 105 2.74 -0.09 -8.54
N TRP A 106 3.89 0.57 -8.56
CA TRP A 106 4.02 1.98 -8.26
C TRP A 106 3.90 2.82 -9.53
N GLY A 107 2.78 3.54 -9.68
CA GLY A 107 2.45 4.29 -10.88
C GLY A 107 2.17 3.41 -12.09
N LYS A 108 2.17 4.02 -13.26
CA LYS A 108 2.00 3.33 -14.54
C LYS A 108 3.32 2.68 -14.98
N THR A 109 3.31 1.37 -15.15
CA THR A 109 4.50 0.59 -15.57
C THR A 109 4.44 0.11 -17.03
N GLY A 110 3.30 0.33 -17.70
CA GLY A 110 3.05 -0.15 -19.04
C GLY A 110 2.47 -1.57 -19.10
N GLY A 111 1.68 -1.84 -20.13
CA GLY A 111 1.03 -3.12 -20.32
C GLY A 111 0.03 -3.49 -19.23
N LYS A 112 -0.17 -4.79 -19.04
CA LYS A 112 -1.00 -5.35 -17.95
C LYS A 112 -0.23 -5.34 -16.65
N GLN A 113 -0.59 -4.46 -15.70
CA GLN A 113 0.04 -4.43 -14.37
C GLN A 113 -0.89 -5.02 -13.29
N PRO A 114 -0.37 -5.86 -12.37
CA PRO A 114 -1.17 -6.50 -11.34
C PRO A 114 -1.52 -5.51 -10.20
N LEU A 115 -2.73 -5.68 -9.65
CA LEU A 115 -3.13 -5.19 -8.35
C LEU A 115 -3.80 -6.33 -7.60
N SER A 116 -3.14 -6.84 -6.57
CA SER A 116 -3.64 -7.99 -5.81
C SER A 116 -4.46 -7.53 -4.61
N LEU A 117 -5.66 -8.10 -4.50
CA LEU A 117 -6.52 -8.00 -3.34
C LEU A 117 -6.79 -9.41 -2.80
N GLY A 118 -5.78 -10.01 -2.19
CA GLY A 118 -5.84 -11.35 -1.61
C GLY A 118 -6.76 -11.47 -0.39
N VAL A 119 -6.62 -12.57 0.33
CA VAL A 119 -7.36 -12.78 1.59
C VAL A 119 -6.90 -11.74 2.62
N GLY A 120 -7.85 -11.05 3.26
CA GLY A 120 -7.56 -9.98 4.23
C GLY A 120 -7.37 -8.58 3.60
N CYS A 121 -7.41 -8.44 2.26
CA CYS A 121 -7.27 -7.16 1.57
C CYS A 121 -8.61 -6.44 1.31
N ASP A 122 -9.71 -6.96 1.84
CA ASP A 122 -11.05 -6.38 1.63
C ASP A 122 -11.36 -5.10 2.46
N PRO A 123 -10.62 -4.65 3.51
CA PRO A 123 -10.88 -3.35 4.12
C PRO A 123 -10.80 -2.22 3.08
N PHE A 124 -11.70 -1.25 3.21
CA PHE A 124 -11.79 -0.11 2.28
C PHE A 124 -10.45 0.63 2.16
N GLY A 125 -9.83 0.93 3.31
CA GLY A 125 -8.55 1.65 3.33
C GLY A 125 -7.38 0.85 2.74
N THR A 126 -7.38 -0.48 2.84
CA THR A 126 -6.38 -1.32 2.17
C THR A 126 -6.53 -1.22 0.65
N MET A 127 -7.74 -1.36 0.11
CA MET A 127 -7.97 -1.18 -1.34
C MET A 127 -7.60 0.22 -1.81
N LEU A 128 -7.90 1.23 -0.99
CA LEU A 128 -7.58 2.63 -1.27
C LEU A 128 -6.06 2.84 -1.30
N HIS A 129 -5.32 2.21 -0.41
CA HIS A 129 -3.87 2.21 -0.36
C HIS A 129 -3.25 1.60 -1.63
N GLU A 130 -3.69 0.41 -2.03
CA GLU A 130 -3.20 -0.25 -3.23
C GLU A 130 -3.49 0.55 -4.52
N LEU A 131 -4.66 1.18 -4.61
CA LEU A 131 -4.97 2.07 -5.73
C LEU A 131 -4.10 3.35 -5.71
N ASN A 132 -3.72 3.86 -4.53
CA ASN A 132 -2.81 5.00 -4.44
C ASN A 132 -1.39 4.64 -4.89
N HIS A 133 -0.92 3.41 -4.65
CA HIS A 133 0.31 2.92 -5.28
C HIS A 133 0.19 2.96 -6.80
N ALA A 134 -0.88 2.40 -7.36
CA ALA A 134 -1.11 2.41 -8.80
C ALA A 134 -1.22 3.83 -9.39
N ILE A 135 -1.71 4.81 -8.64
CA ILE A 135 -1.74 6.23 -9.02
C ILE A 135 -0.33 6.83 -9.05
N GLY A 136 0.60 6.38 -8.19
CA GLY A 136 2.00 6.82 -8.22
C GLY A 136 2.59 7.24 -6.87
N PHE A 137 2.02 6.78 -5.75
CA PHE A 137 2.50 7.13 -4.41
C PHE A 137 3.20 5.96 -3.72
N ALA A 138 4.38 6.24 -3.16
CA ALA A 138 5.08 5.36 -2.24
C ALA A 138 4.58 5.55 -0.81
N HIS A 139 5.11 4.73 0.09
CA HIS A 139 4.78 4.85 1.51
C HIS A 139 5.29 6.15 2.12
N GLU A 140 4.51 6.69 3.02
CA GLU A 140 4.87 7.90 3.76
C GLU A 140 6.09 7.66 4.66
N HIS A 141 6.24 6.46 5.26
CA HIS A 141 7.41 6.11 6.08
C HIS A 141 8.70 5.90 5.27
N SER A 142 8.62 5.80 3.95
CA SER A 142 9.79 5.68 3.07
C SER A 142 10.31 7.03 2.54
N ARG A 143 9.62 8.13 2.80
CA ARG A 143 10.00 9.48 2.34
C ARG A 143 11.43 9.83 2.71
N SER A 144 12.11 10.58 1.84
CA SER A 144 13.50 11.01 2.06
C SER A 144 13.66 11.93 3.28
N ASP A 145 12.59 12.60 3.72
CA ASP A 145 12.57 13.50 4.88
C ASP A 145 11.94 12.89 6.13
N ARG A 146 11.56 11.61 6.11
CA ARG A 146 10.78 10.92 7.17
C ARG A 146 11.41 11.03 8.56
N ASP A 147 12.75 11.01 8.65
CA ASP A 147 13.46 11.02 9.95
C ASP A 147 13.28 12.32 10.74
N LYS A 148 12.65 13.34 10.13
CA LYS A 148 12.20 14.56 10.82
C LYS A 148 10.86 14.37 11.55
N TYR A 149 10.15 13.27 11.27
CA TYR A 149 8.78 13.05 11.71
C TYR A 149 8.58 11.73 12.44
N ILE A 150 9.32 10.70 12.05
CA ILE A 150 9.25 9.37 12.65
C ILE A 150 10.65 8.83 12.94
N PHE A 151 10.73 8.00 13.96
CA PHE A 151 11.91 7.20 14.27
C PHE A 151 11.61 5.73 13.95
N ILE A 152 12.55 5.03 13.33
CA ILE A 152 12.44 3.59 13.05
C ILE A 152 13.22 2.83 14.11
N GLU A 153 12.50 2.10 14.96
CA GLU A 153 13.08 1.23 15.99
C GLU A 153 13.47 -0.12 15.39
N ARG A 154 14.72 -0.21 14.95
CA ARG A 154 15.21 -1.35 14.16
C ARG A 154 15.26 -2.65 14.95
N GLU A 155 15.49 -2.58 16.25
CA GLU A 155 15.56 -3.75 17.13
C GLU A 155 14.22 -4.50 17.25
N ASN A 156 13.12 -3.82 16.96
CA ASN A 156 11.78 -4.38 17.00
C ASN A 156 11.32 -4.97 15.66
N ILE A 157 12.09 -4.76 14.59
CA ILE A 157 11.76 -5.29 13.26
C ILE A 157 11.95 -6.81 13.27
N LYS A 158 11.02 -7.53 12.63
CA LYS A 158 11.14 -8.97 12.38
C LYS A 158 12.36 -9.21 11.50
N GLU A 159 13.18 -10.19 11.86
CA GLU A 159 14.37 -10.58 11.10
C GLU A 159 14.05 -10.82 9.63
N GLY A 160 14.86 -10.26 8.72
CA GLY A 160 14.66 -10.30 7.27
C GLY A 160 13.73 -9.23 6.69
N PHE A 161 13.15 -8.37 7.55
CA PHE A 161 12.25 -7.27 7.09
C PHE A 161 12.87 -5.87 7.22
N GLU A 162 14.16 -5.76 7.50
CA GLU A 162 14.85 -4.48 7.66
C GLU A 162 14.82 -3.63 6.38
N SER A 163 14.84 -4.29 5.21
CA SER A 163 14.73 -3.66 3.89
C SER A 163 13.40 -2.94 3.66
N GLN A 164 12.35 -3.32 4.39
CA GLN A 164 11.02 -2.70 4.28
C GLN A 164 10.97 -1.28 4.86
N PHE A 165 12.01 -0.90 5.59
CA PHE A 165 12.17 0.45 6.15
C PHE A 165 13.22 1.29 5.42
N VAL A 166 13.55 0.93 4.19
CA VAL A 166 14.48 1.73 3.36
C VAL A 166 13.90 3.13 3.18
N ARG A 167 14.77 4.13 3.41
CA ARG A 167 14.46 5.51 3.13
C ARG A 167 14.83 5.84 1.69
N LEU A 168 13.91 6.38 0.93
CA LEU A 168 14.15 6.84 -0.44
C LEU A 168 15.15 8.00 -0.45
N LYS A 169 15.89 8.13 -1.53
CA LYS A 169 16.74 9.30 -1.79
C LYS A 169 15.86 10.48 -2.22
N LYS A 170 16.42 11.70 -2.20
CA LYS A 170 15.69 12.93 -2.58
C LYS A 170 15.22 12.92 -4.03
N ASP A 171 15.96 12.28 -4.91
CA ASP A 171 15.66 12.12 -6.34
C ASP A 171 14.69 10.96 -6.63
N GLN A 172 14.45 10.11 -5.65
CA GLN A 172 13.56 8.96 -5.76
C GLN A 172 12.14 9.23 -5.24
N ASN A 173 11.85 10.39 -4.68
CA ASN A 173 10.53 10.75 -4.24
C ASN A 173 10.22 12.23 -4.46
N ARG A 174 8.93 12.54 -4.69
CA ARG A 174 8.43 13.91 -4.79
C ARG A 174 7.88 14.34 -3.43
N LEU A 175 8.54 15.30 -2.80
CA LEU A 175 8.06 15.92 -1.55
C LEU A 175 7.10 17.07 -1.90
N ILE A 176 5.87 16.74 -2.30
CA ILE A 176 4.85 17.73 -2.70
C ILE A 176 4.47 18.63 -1.53
N ASN A 177 4.29 18.03 -0.34
CA ASN A 177 3.98 18.75 0.89
C ASN A 177 4.64 18.08 2.12
N LYS A 178 4.34 18.59 3.32
CA LYS A 178 4.87 18.04 4.57
C LYS A 178 4.41 16.61 4.81
N PHE A 179 5.17 15.87 5.62
CA PHE A 179 4.82 14.54 6.11
C PHE A 179 3.44 14.55 6.78
N ASP A 180 2.64 13.54 6.49
CA ASP A 180 1.29 13.42 6.98
C ASP A 180 1.10 12.12 7.79
N TYR A 181 0.86 12.27 9.09
CA TYR A 181 0.62 11.14 9.98
C TYR A 181 -0.71 10.42 9.75
N ASP A 182 -1.65 11.08 9.03
CA ASP A 182 -2.96 10.53 8.71
C ASP A 182 -3.04 9.95 7.30
N SER A 183 -1.95 10.06 6.51
CA SER A 183 -1.89 9.57 5.14
C SER A 183 -2.32 8.12 5.01
N ILE A 184 -3.14 7.83 3.98
CA ILE A 184 -3.50 6.44 3.63
C ILE A 184 -2.28 5.59 3.31
N MET A 185 -1.15 6.22 2.93
CA MET A 185 0.11 5.57 2.59
C MET A 185 1.05 5.37 3.78
N LEU A 186 0.58 5.58 5.02
CA LEU A 186 1.36 5.36 6.23
C LEU A 186 0.91 4.11 6.97
N TYR A 187 1.85 3.22 7.26
CA TYR A 187 1.65 2.04 8.11
C TYR A 187 1.44 2.41 9.58
N ASP A 188 0.95 1.47 10.38
CA ASP A 188 0.82 1.65 11.83
C ASP A 188 2.17 1.47 12.56
N GLU A 189 2.12 1.72 13.87
CA GLU A 189 3.31 1.70 14.72
C GLU A 189 3.96 0.32 14.84
N THR A 190 3.24 -0.77 14.54
CA THR A 190 3.69 -2.15 14.71
C THR A 190 3.94 -2.90 13.41
N ALA A 191 3.96 -2.18 12.29
CA ALA A 191 4.22 -2.76 10.98
C ALA A 191 5.58 -3.49 10.96
N PHE A 192 5.60 -4.71 10.43
CA PHE A 192 6.77 -5.60 10.39
C PHE A 192 7.42 -5.89 11.76
N SER A 193 6.67 -5.71 12.86
CA SER A 193 7.17 -5.98 14.20
C SER A 193 7.36 -7.49 14.42
N ARG A 194 8.47 -7.88 15.07
CA ARG A 194 8.80 -9.26 15.42
C ARG A 194 7.73 -9.97 16.28
N ASN A 195 6.92 -9.21 17.02
CA ASN A 195 5.91 -9.76 17.94
C ASN A 195 4.53 -9.10 17.80
N ARG A 196 4.36 -8.14 16.87
CA ARG A 196 3.12 -7.38 16.65
C ARG A 196 2.68 -6.51 17.84
N ILE A 197 3.58 -6.24 18.77
CA ILE A 197 3.34 -5.46 19.99
C ILE A 197 4.31 -4.29 20.05
N ASP A 198 5.59 -4.58 19.88
CA ASP A 198 6.66 -3.58 19.93
C ASP A 198 6.58 -2.67 18.70
N ARG A 199 6.73 -1.38 18.92
CA ARG A 199 6.65 -0.40 17.85
C ARG A 199 7.92 -0.41 17.02
N THR A 200 7.74 -0.42 15.71
CA THR A 200 8.79 -0.27 14.69
C THR A 200 8.82 1.14 14.12
N ILE A 201 7.65 1.81 14.08
CA ILE A 201 7.53 3.20 13.65
C ILE A 201 7.06 4.03 14.84
N ILE A 202 7.88 4.99 15.27
CA ILE A 202 7.61 5.85 16.42
C ILE A 202 7.43 7.29 15.93
N PRO A 203 6.24 7.90 16.05
CA PRO A 203 6.07 9.30 15.70
C PRO A 203 6.86 10.22 16.65
N LEU A 204 7.59 11.18 16.09
CA LEU A 204 8.32 12.18 16.87
C LEU A 204 7.40 13.27 17.41
N LYS A 205 6.24 13.46 16.81
CA LYS A 205 5.22 14.40 17.31
C LYS A 205 4.48 13.79 18.49
N LYS A 206 4.57 14.43 19.64
CA LYS A 206 3.93 13.98 20.87
C LYS A 206 2.40 13.87 20.71
N GLY A 207 1.83 12.79 21.24
CA GLY A 207 0.38 12.56 21.25
C GLY A 207 -0.19 12.00 19.94
N VAL A 208 0.63 11.79 18.91
CA VAL A 208 0.21 11.12 17.67
C VAL A 208 0.24 9.61 17.85
N LYS A 209 -0.79 8.94 17.33
CA LYS A 209 -0.87 7.48 17.18
C LYS A 209 -1.06 7.15 15.70
N LEU A 210 -0.22 6.28 15.16
CA LEU A 210 -0.34 5.86 13.77
C LEU A 210 -1.41 4.78 13.63
N ILE A 211 -2.26 4.94 12.61
CA ILE A 211 -3.32 4.00 12.27
C ILE A 211 -3.02 3.42 10.89
N GLY A 212 -2.99 2.10 10.79
CA GLY A 212 -2.71 1.41 9.53
C GLY A 212 -3.84 1.57 8.50
N PRO A 213 -3.53 1.40 7.21
CA PRO A 213 -4.50 1.58 6.11
C PRO A 213 -5.80 0.80 6.32
N HIS A 214 -5.71 -0.44 6.81
CA HIS A 214 -6.89 -1.33 7.02
C HIS A 214 -7.96 -0.77 7.97
N LYS A 215 -7.62 0.23 8.80
CA LYS A 215 -8.53 0.90 9.74
C LYS A 215 -8.98 2.28 9.25
N LYS A 216 -8.53 2.71 8.08
CA LYS A 216 -8.91 4.00 7.49
C LYS A 216 -10.04 3.82 6.48
N TYR A 217 -10.88 4.85 6.31
CA TYR A 217 -12.03 4.81 5.42
C TYR A 217 -11.99 5.93 4.38
N GLU A 218 -10.94 6.75 4.39
CA GLU A 218 -10.79 7.87 3.46
C GLU A 218 -9.32 8.26 3.28
N MET A 219 -9.05 8.98 2.21
CA MET A 219 -7.79 9.70 2.02
C MET A 219 -7.75 10.93 2.92
N SER A 220 -6.58 11.26 3.46
CA SER A 220 -6.38 12.52 4.14
C SER A 220 -6.48 13.71 3.16
N PRO A 221 -6.72 14.93 3.64
CA PRO A 221 -6.64 16.13 2.80
C PRO A 221 -5.28 16.26 2.09
N SER A 222 -4.22 15.78 2.72
CA SER A 222 -2.86 15.78 2.17
C SER A 222 -2.70 14.79 1.03
N ASP A 223 -3.27 13.57 1.15
CA ASP A 223 -3.27 12.59 0.06
C ASP A 223 -4.00 13.13 -1.17
N ILE A 224 -5.19 13.72 -0.96
CA ILE A 224 -5.99 14.34 -2.04
C ILE A 224 -5.21 15.45 -2.73
N TYR A 225 -4.62 16.36 -1.95
CA TYR A 225 -3.82 17.47 -2.47
C TYR A 225 -2.64 16.95 -3.32
N ARG A 226 -1.93 15.92 -2.83
CA ARG A 226 -0.79 15.32 -3.55
C ARG A 226 -1.19 14.74 -4.90
N ILE A 227 -2.32 14.03 -4.96
CA ILE A 227 -2.84 13.50 -6.23
C ILE A 227 -3.15 14.65 -7.18
N ASN A 228 -3.85 15.67 -6.70
CA ASN A 228 -4.26 16.80 -7.53
C ASN A 228 -3.05 17.60 -8.06
N VAL A 229 -2.01 17.78 -7.25
CA VAL A 229 -0.75 18.39 -7.69
C VAL A 229 -0.01 17.50 -8.69
N LEU A 230 0.10 16.18 -8.41
CA LEU A 230 0.82 15.25 -9.28
C LEU A 230 0.21 15.17 -10.68
N TYR A 231 -1.11 15.25 -10.78
CA TYR A 231 -1.86 15.16 -12.04
C TYR A 231 -2.32 16.52 -12.59
N GLU A 232 -1.91 17.62 -11.94
CA GLU A 232 -2.24 18.99 -12.37
C GLU A 232 -3.75 19.21 -12.54
N CYS A 233 -4.53 18.72 -11.57
CA CYS A 233 -6.01 18.75 -11.57
C CYS A 233 -6.53 20.18 -11.38
N LYS A 234 -6.74 20.93 -12.46
CA LYS A 234 -7.08 22.38 -12.45
C LYS A 234 -8.30 22.75 -11.60
N ASP A 235 -9.32 21.88 -11.58
CA ASP A 235 -10.57 22.14 -10.86
C ASP A 235 -10.53 21.76 -9.37
N TYR A 236 -9.39 21.24 -8.87
CA TYR A 236 -9.22 20.71 -7.52
C TYR A 236 -8.06 21.34 -6.74
N LEU A 237 -7.36 22.31 -7.32
CA LEU A 237 -6.22 23.01 -6.72
C LEU A 237 -6.61 24.42 -6.27
#